data_c7c45e9a4c641e660d62a4e2b73223f0
#
_entry.id   c7c45e9a4c641e660d62a4e2b73223f0
#
_cell.length_a   1.000
_cell.length_b   1.000
_cell.length_c   1.000
_cell.angle_alpha   90.00
_cell.angle_beta   90.00
_cell.angle_gamma   90.00
#
_symmetry.space_group_name_H-M   'P 1'
#
loop_
_entity.id
_entity.type
_entity.pdbx_description
1 polymer ?
#
loop_
_entity_poly.entity_id
_entity_poly.type
_entity_poly.pdbx_seq_one_letter_code
_entity_poly.pdbx_strand_id
1 'polypeptide(L)'
;MWLAGISLRITVLAIPPVIPAIHDDLALNEKAVGILTSLPILLLAAAAVLGSLVIHRIGSRRALIIGLWLLAAAGVARGAGPSIPTLFAMTFVMGCGISICQPALPSLVAQWFKQRIALATASYSNGLLVGEMLAAGLMIPVILPLVHGSWELGIAVWSIPVAITAVLVAFFTEHRQPVEARRAGQWWPDWQERQTWHLGLLLGLGQIAYWVPNAFVADYLKSAGHPEYIAASLTSLNAAQIPASLIVAALPRLLVQKRWPMLLDGALIAASGIGLIITPPVFAAFWCGLLGFSGAFIFVLNLALPPLLAAPEDVHRLSAGIFSISYTCAFLGPLVGGAVWDATGRPGSAFLPAIVAAVVMAWLAATVDLTRAKRASRAPARVMV
;
A
#
# COMPACT_ATOMS: atom_id res chain seq x y z
N MET A 1 15.78 3.94 2.70
CA MET A 1 14.29 4.05 2.65
C MET A 1 13.72 3.54 1.33
N TRP A 2 14.21 3.99 0.18
CA TRP A 2 13.70 3.61 -1.14
C TRP A 2 13.75 2.09 -1.39
N LEU A 3 14.90 1.44 -1.16
CA LEU A 3 15.04 -0.02 -1.28
C LEU A 3 14.10 -0.78 -0.34
N ALA A 4 13.87 -0.27 0.88
CA ALA A 4 12.91 -0.88 1.79
C ALA A 4 11.47 -0.81 1.24
N GLY A 5 11.11 0.31 0.60
CA GLY A 5 9.85 0.43 -0.13
C GLY A 5 9.70 -0.64 -1.23
N ILE A 6 10.70 -0.75 -2.12
CA ILE A 6 10.73 -1.79 -3.17
C ILE A 6 10.51 -3.18 -2.57
N SER A 7 11.26 -3.49 -1.50
CA SER A 7 11.23 -4.82 -0.86
C SER A 7 9.85 -5.23 -0.35
N LEU A 8 9.04 -4.28 0.10
CA LEU A 8 7.70 -4.57 0.62
C LEU A 8 6.69 -4.96 -0.47
N ARG A 9 6.93 -4.58 -1.71
CA ARG A 9 5.98 -4.81 -2.80
C ARG A 9 6.44 -5.84 -3.82
N ILE A 10 7.74 -5.94 -4.03
CA ILE A 10 8.32 -6.79 -5.07
C ILE A 10 7.96 -8.26 -4.88
N THR A 11 7.95 -8.77 -3.65
CA THR A 11 7.60 -10.17 -3.35
C THR A 11 6.11 -10.47 -3.45
N VAL A 12 5.25 -9.47 -3.25
CA VAL A 12 3.79 -9.61 -3.34
C VAL A 12 3.38 -9.67 -4.81
N LEU A 13 3.85 -8.71 -5.60
CA LEU A 13 3.46 -8.52 -6.99
C LEU A 13 4.22 -9.45 -7.97
N ALA A 14 5.13 -10.27 -7.46
CA ALA A 14 5.75 -11.33 -8.23
C ALA A 14 4.79 -12.50 -8.59
N ILE A 15 3.70 -12.69 -7.83
CA ILE A 15 2.73 -13.78 -8.07
C ILE A 15 1.79 -13.51 -9.26
N PRO A 16 1.10 -12.37 -9.37
CA PRO A 16 0.10 -12.17 -10.41
C PRO A 16 0.53 -12.57 -11.83
N PRO A 17 1.75 -12.23 -12.29
CA PRO A 17 2.16 -12.62 -13.65
C PRO A 17 2.31 -14.12 -13.88
N VAL A 18 2.55 -14.90 -12.83
CA VAL A 18 2.77 -16.36 -12.92
C VAL A 18 1.57 -17.20 -12.45
N ILE A 19 0.44 -16.54 -12.14
CA ILE A 19 -0.80 -17.25 -11.77
C ILE A 19 -1.20 -18.32 -12.79
N PRO A 20 -1.15 -18.10 -14.12
CA PRO A 20 -1.47 -19.15 -15.08
C PRO A 20 -0.60 -20.39 -14.92
N ALA A 21 0.71 -20.23 -14.77
CA ALA A 21 1.64 -21.34 -14.55
C ALA A 21 1.39 -22.06 -13.22
N ILE A 22 1.11 -21.32 -12.14
CA ILE A 22 0.74 -21.88 -10.83
C ILE A 22 -0.59 -22.65 -10.93
N HIS A 23 -1.54 -22.14 -11.70
CA HIS A 23 -2.84 -22.77 -11.92
C HIS A 23 -2.68 -24.12 -12.64
N ASP A 24 -1.87 -24.15 -13.71
CA ASP A 24 -1.61 -25.35 -14.48
C ASP A 24 -0.87 -26.43 -13.65
N ASP A 25 0.15 -26.05 -12.88
CA ASP A 25 0.96 -26.98 -12.09
C ASP A 25 0.24 -27.51 -10.83
N LEU A 26 -0.51 -26.64 -10.14
CA LEU A 26 -1.12 -26.97 -8.86
C LEU A 26 -2.62 -27.25 -8.95
N ALA A 27 -3.20 -27.17 -10.14
CA ALA A 27 -4.65 -27.32 -10.37
C ALA A 27 -5.50 -26.49 -9.39
N LEU A 28 -5.07 -25.24 -9.11
CA LEU A 28 -5.79 -24.32 -8.22
C LEU A 28 -7.12 -23.94 -8.85
N ASN A 29 -8.17 -23.91 -8.05
CA ASN A 29 -9.43 -23.32 -8.50
C ASN A 29 -9.39 -21.78 -8.36
N GLU A 30 -10.29 -21.08 -9.06
CA GLU A 30 -10.38 -19.60 -9.04
C GLU A 30 -10.50 -19.02 -7.64
N LYS A 31 -11.20 -19.72 -6.73
CA LYS A 31 -11.33 -19.30 -5.33
C LYS A 31 -9.98 -19.33 -4.60
N ALA A 32 -9.17 -20.35 -4.83
CA ALA A 32 -7.83 -20.43 -4.23
C ALA A 32 -6.90 -19.35 -4.78
N VAL A 33 -6.95 -19.07 -6.08
CA VAL A 33 -6.22 -17.94 -6.71
C VAL A 33 -6.65 -16.61 -6.07
N GLY A 34 -7.95 -16.39 -5.92
CA GLY A 34 -8.48 -15.20 -5.26
C GLY A 34 -7.99 -15.04 -3.81
N ILE A 35 -7.97 -16.13 -3.03
CA ILE A 35 -7.43 -16.11 -1.67
C ILE A 35 -5.92 -15.82 -1.68
N LEU A 36 -5.16 -16.46 -2.55
CA LEU A 36 -3.71 -16.29 -2.64
C LEU A 36 -3.32 -14.83 -2.91
N THR A 37 -4.04 -14.16 -3.78
CA THR A 37 -3.77 -12.75 -4.17
C THR A 37 -4.28 -11.74 -3.14
N SER A 38 -5.39 -12.03 -2.44
CA SER A 38 -5.97 -11.13 -1.45
C SER A 38 -5.38 -11.31 -0.04
N LEU A 39 -4.76 -12.47 0.26
CA LEU A 39 -4.21 -12.79 1.59
C LEU A 39 -3.21 -11.73 2.11
N PRO A 40 -2.25 -11.20 1.32
CA PRO A 40 -1.36 -10.14 1.79
C PRO A 40 -2.09 -8.86 2.19
N ILE A 41 -3.15 -8.48 1.49
CA ILE A 41 -3.96 -7.28 1.77
C ILE A 41 -4.74 -7.47 3.07
N LEU A 42 -5.34 -8.63 3.26
CA LEU A 42 -6.02 -8.99 4.51
C LEU A 42 -5.07 -8.95 5.71
N LEU A 43 -3.85 -9.45 5.54
CA LEU A 43 -2.84 -9.43 6.60
C LEU A 43 -2.37 -8.02 6.90
N LEU A 44 -2.24 -7.15 5.90
CA LEU A 44 -1.95 -5.74 6.12
C LEU A 44 -3.06 -5.05 6.93
N ALA A 45 -4.32 -5.42 6.71
CA ALA A 45 -5.44 -4.90 7.50
C ALA A 45 -5.40 -5.41 8.96
N ALA A 46 -5.25 -6.72 9.14
CA ALA A 46 -5.39 -7.37 10.45
C ALA A 46 -4.10 -7.32 11.29
N ALA A 47 -2.94 -7.55 10.67
CA ALA A 47 -1.68 -7.74 11.38
C ALA A 47 -0.83 -6.47 11.52
N ALA A 48 -1.23 -5.31 10.95
CA ALA A 48 -0.52 -4.05 11.16
C ALA A 48 -0.45 -3.65 12.65
N VAL A 49 -1.48 -3.99 13.41
CA VAL A 49 -1.52 -3.76 14.88
C VAL A 49 -0.49 -4.63 15.59
N LEU A 50 -0.33 -5.90 15.18
CA LEU A 50 0.73 -6.78 15.70
C LEU A 50 2.12 -6.26 15.32
N GLY A 51 2.27 -5.69 14.14
CA GLY A 51 3.49 -4.97 13.73
C GLY A 51 3.85 -3.83 14.68
N SER A 52 2.86 -3.06 15.13
CA SER A 52 3.04 -2.04 16.15
C SER A 52 3.56 -2.61 17.48
N LEU A 53 3.03 -3.77 17.93
CA LEU A 53 3.52 -4.45 19.12
C LEU A 53 5.00 -4.88 18.99
N VAL A 54 5.38 -5.43 17.85
CA VAL A 54 6.79 -5.80 17.57
C VAL A 54 7.68 -4.57 17.64
N ILE A 55 7.28 -3.47 16.99
CA ILE A 55 8.01 -2.20 17.00
C ILE A 55 8.16 -1.66 18.44
N HIS A 56 7.08 -1.72 19.20
CA HIS A 56 7.09 -1.28 20.59
C HIS A 56 8.10 -2.07 21.46
N ARG A 57 8.19 -3.39 21.23
CA ARG A 57 9.08 -4.27 22.02
C ARG A 57 10.56 -4.17 21.64
N ILE A 58 10.86 -4.13 20.33
CA ILE A 58 12.23 -4.27 19.83
C ILE A 58 12.76 -3.03 19.09
N GLY A 59 11.92 -2.01 18.89
CA GLY A 59 12.25 -0.79 18.15
C GLY A 59 12.06 -0.93 16.62
N SER A 60 11.82 0.21 15.96
CA SER A 60 11.46 0.26 14.53
C SER A 60 12.54 -0.31 13.61
N ARG A 61 13.84 -0.08 13.92
CA ARG A 61 14.96 -0.59 13.10
C ARG A 61 15.05 -2.11 13.14
N ARG A 62 15.01 -2.72 14.33
CA ARG A 62 15.07 -4.18 14.46
C ARG A 62 13.81 -4.82 13.87
N ALA A 63 12.66 -4.21 14.07
CA ALA A 63 11.41 -4.65 13.48
C ALA A 63 11.47 -4.67 11.94
N LEU A 64 12.01 -3.60 11.31
CA LEU A 64 12.22 -3.56 9.86
C LEU A 64 13.17 -4.68 9.39
N ILE A 65 14.31 -4.89 10.07
CA ILE A 65 15.28 -5.93 9.70
C ILE A 65 14.63 -7.32 9.79
N ILE A 66 13.94 -7.63 10.90
CA ILE A 66 13.26 -8.92 11.09
C ILE A 66 12.16 -9.10 10.03
N GLY A 67 11.36 -8.08 9.78
CA GLY A 67 10.32 -8.13 8.76
C GLY A 67 10.88 -8.37 7.36
N LEU A 68 11.98 -7.70 6.98
CA LEU A 68 12.66 -7.93 5.69
C LEU A 68 13.24 -9.35 5.58
N TRP A 69 13.80 -9.90 6.65
CA TRP A 69 14.26 -11.29 6.65
C TRP A 69 13.12 -12.29 6.57
N LEU A 70 11.97 -12.02 7.23
CA LEU A 70 10.76 -12.83 7.05
C LEU A 70 10.25 -12.80 5.60
N LEU A 71 10.25 -11.60 4.98
CA LEU A 71 9.90 -11.49 3.56
C LEU A 71 10.84 -12.29 2.66
N ALA A 72 12.15 -12.16 2.85
CA ALA A 72 13.13 -12.85 2.04
C ALA A 72 13.04 -14.37 2.21
N ALA A 73 12.99 -14.86 3.45
CA ALA A 73 12.90 -16.29 3.75
C ALA A 73 11.58 -16.90 3.25
N ALA A 74 10.45 -16.22 3.48
CA ALA A 74 9.16 -16.67 2.98
C ALA A 74 9.09 -16.65 1.45
N GLY A 75 9.70 -15.66 0.80
CA GLY A 75 9.78 -15.59 -0.66
C GLY A 75 10.57 -16.75 -1.26
N VAL A 76 11.73 -17.10 -0.69
CA VAL A 76 12.51 -18.28 -1.08
C VAL A 76 11.70 -19.56 -0.83
N ALA A 77 11.09 -19.69 0.36
CA ALA A 77 10.36 -20.90 0.72
C ALA A 77 9.08 -21.11 -0.13
N ARG A 78 8.48 -20.04 -0.66
CA ARG A 78 7.37 -20.14 -1.63
C ARG A 78 7.81 -20.81 -2.93
N GLY A 79 9.08 -20.68 -3.30
CA GLY A 79 9.70 -21.32 -4.45
C GLY A 79 10.33 -22.67 -4.15
N ALA A 80 10.11 -23.27 -2.98
CA ALA A 80 10.72 -24.56 -2.60
C ALA A 80 10.07 -25.79 -3.27
N GLY A 81 9.14 -25.60 -4.20
CA GLY A 81 8.50 -26.64 -4.98
C GLY A 81 6.98 -26.46 -5.10
N PRO A 82 6.33 -27.21 -6.00
CA PRO A 82 4.92 -27.06 -6.33
C PRO A 82 4.02 -27.65 -5.21
N SER A 83 3.89 -26.95 -4.10
CA SER A 83 3.09 -27.36 -2.94
C SER A 83 2.11 -26.25 -2.52
N ILE A 84 0.80 -26.56 -2.62
CA ILE A 84 -0.27 -25.65 -2.23
C ILE A 84 -0.14 -25.23 -0.75
N PRO A 85 0.02 -26.13 0.24
CA PRO A 85 0.18 -25.75 1.62
C PRO A 85 1.39 -24.83 1.86
N THR A 86 2.52 -25.12 1.23
CA THR A 86 3.75 -24.31 1.34
C THR A 86 3.54 -22.92 0.75
N LEU A 87 2.93 -22.83 -0.43
CA LEU A 87 2.66 -21.56 -1.10
C LEU A 87 1.77 -20.65 -0.23
N PHE A 88 0.68 -21.15 0.32
CA PHE A 88 -0.23 -20.40 1.19
C PHE A 88 0.38 -20.05 2.56
N ALA A 89 1.02 -21.03 3.21
CA ALA A 89 1.67 -20.81 4.51
C ALA A 89 2.77 -19.76 4.41
N MET A 90 3.61 -19.82 3.37
CA MET A 90 4.69 -18.86 3.18
C MET A 90 4.18 -17.49 2.70
N THR A 91 3.08 -17.43 1.97
CA THR A 91 2.39 -16.18 1.66
C THR A 91 1.84 -15.53 2.93
N PHE A 92 1.32 -16.32 3.88
CA PHE A 92 0.90 -15.83 5.19
C PHE A 92 2.09 -15.26 5.98
N VAL A 93 3.20 -16.01 6.07
CA VAL A 93 4.43 -15.55 6.77
C VAL A 93 4.97 -14.27 6.14
N MET A 94 4.98 -14.19 4.81
CA MET A 94 5.35 -12.98 4.07
C MET A 94 4.46 -11.80 4.43
N GLY A 95 3.14 -11.99 4.46
CA GLY A 95 2.18 -10.96 4.86
C GLY A 95 2.41 -10.46 6.30
N CYS A 96 2.77 -11.34 7.23
CA CYS A 96 3.18 -10.95 8.59
C CYS A 96 4.45 -10.08 8.54
N GLY A 97 5.45 -10.44 7.73
CA GLY A 97 6.65 -9.63 7.54
C GLY A 97 6.34 -8.22 7.03
N ILE A 98 5.48 -8.11 6.02
CA ILE A 98 5.04 -6.81 5.48
C ILE A 98 4.30 -6.00 6.56
N SER A 99 3.42 -6.63 7.31
CA SER A 99 2.63 -5.98 8.36
C SER A 99 3.48 -5.41 9.50
N ILE A 100 4.67 -5.98 9.74
CA ILE A 100 5.69 -5.44 10.66
C ILE A 100 6.42 -4.25 10.01
N CYS A 101 6.85 -4.40 8.75
CA CYS A 101 7.64 -3.38 8.04
C CYS A 101 6.82 -2.12 7.76
N GLN A 102 5.55 -2.26 7.43
CA GLN A 102 4.69 -1.15 7.01
C GLN A 102 4.61 -0.02 8.04
N PRO A 103 4.28 -0.25 9.33
CA PRO A 103 4.30 0.80 10.35
C PRO A 103 5.72 1.17 10.83
N ALA A 104 6.73 0.33 10.58
CA ALA A 104 8.12 0.63 10.92
C ALA A 104 8.70 1.75 10.03
N LEU A 105 8.33 1.81 8.75
CA LEU A 105 8.85 2.82 7.82
C LEU A 105 8.50 4.26 8.24
N PRO A 106 7.24 4.64 8.49
CA PRO A 106 6.90 5.97 9.00
C PRO A 106 7.60 6.31 10.31
N SER A 107 7.74 5.32 11.22
CA SER A 107 8.45 5.50 12.49
C SER A 107 9.93 5.82 12.27
N LEU A 108 10.60 5.12 11.34
CA LEU A 108 11.99 5.39 10.98
C LEU A 108 12.15 6.73 10.27
N VAL A 109 11.19 7.13 9.44
CA VAL A 109 11.18 8.47 8.83
C VAL A 109 11.15 9.54 9.92
N ALA A 110 10.27 9.41 10.92
CA ALA A 110 10.20 10.36 12.04
C ALA A 110 11.49 10.42 12.86
N GLN A 111 12.21 9.29 13.01
CA GLN A 111 13.45 9.20 13.78
C GLN A 111 14.68 9.69 13.02
N TRP A 112 14.83 9.28 11.75
CA TRP A 112 16.05 9.51 10.97
C TRP A 112 16.02 10.81 10.15
N PHE A 113 14.82 11.25 9.72
CA PHE A 113 14.67 12.34 8.77
C PHE A 113 13.82 13.50 9.30
N LYS A 114 14.01 13.88 10.57
CA LYS A 114 13.21 14.91 11.28
C LYS A 114 12.97 16.20 10.48
N GLN A 115 13.95 16.64 9.69
CA GLN A 115 13.88 17.87 8.90
C GLN A 115 13.34 17.66 7.47
N ARG A 116 13.25 16.40 7.00
CA ARG A 116 12.88 16.06 5.62
C ARG A 116 11.86 14.91 5.56
N ILE A 117 10.92 14.89 6.51
CA ILE A 117 9.92 13.83 6.66
C ILE A 117 9.18 13.58 5.34
N ALA A 118 8.64 14.63 4.71
CA ALA A 118 7.87 14.50 3.47
C ALA A 118 8.70 13.90 2.32
N LEU A 119 9.96 14.30 2.16
CA LEU A 119 10.85 13.76 1.12
C LEU A 119 11.19 12.29 1.40
N ALA A 120 11.50 11.93 2.64
CA ALA A 120 11.82 10.56 3.02
C ALA A 120 10.60 9.64 2.87
N THR A 121 9.40 10.14 3.20
CA THR A 121 8.15 9.42 2.97
C THR A 121 7.90 9.22 1.47
N ALA A 122 7.98 10.27 0.68
CA ALA A 122 7.82 10.18 -0.77
C ALA A 122 8.85 9.23 -1.41
N SER A 123 10.09 9.20 -0.88
CA SER A 123 11.13 8.27 -1.34
C SER A 123 10.73 6.80 -1.12
N TYR A 124 10.32 6.40 0.09
CA TYR A 124 9.94 5.00 0.29
C TYR A 124 8.62 4.65 -0.38
N SER A 125 7.68 5.60 -0.47
CA SER A 125 6.42 5.39 -1.20
C SER A 125 6.66 5.19 -2.68
N ASN A 126 7.55 6.00 -3.31
CA ASN A 126 7.98 5.77 -4.68
C ASN A 126 8.64 4.39 -4.83
N GLY A 127 9.44 3.97 -3.84
CA GLY A 127 9.99 2.61 -3.80
C GLY A 127 8.92 1.52 -3.82
N LEU A 128 7.80 1.69 -3.06
CA LEU A 128 6.66 0.76 -3.10
C LEU A 128 6.12 0.63 -4.53
N LEU A 129 5.85 1.75 -5.20
CA LEU A 129 5.29 1.78 -6.56
C LEU A 129 6.26 1.21 -7.61
N VAL A 130 7.54 1.54 -7.49
CA VAL A 130 8.59 0.97 -8.36
C VAL A 130 8.72 -0.54 -8.13
N GLY A 131 8.63 -1.01 -6.89
CA GLY A 131 8.65 -2.43 -6.56
C GLY A 131 7.49 -3.20 -7.20
N GLU A 132 6.28 -2.63 -7.19
CA GLU A 132 5.10 -3.18 -7.88
C GLU A 132 5.35 -3.31 -9.38
N MET A 133 5.83 -2.23 -10.01
CA MET A 133 6.09 -2.19 -11.45
C MET A 133 7.20 -3.15 -11.87
N LEU A 134 8.30 -3.22 -11.11
CA LEU A 134 9.42 -4.12 -11.41
C LEU A 134 8.99 -5.59 -11.33
N ALA A 135 8.28 -5.98 -10.26
CA ALA A 135 7.81 -7.34 -10.09
C ALA A 135 6.87 -7.77 -11.21
N ALA A 136 5.85 -6.97 -11.51
CA ALA A 136 4.88 -7.27 -12.55
C ALA A 136 5.48 -7.20 -13.96
N GLY A 137 6.30 -6.17 -14.23
CA GLY A 137 6.83 -5.91 -15.58
C GLY A 137 8.01 -6.78 -15.98
N LEU A 138 8.86 -7.19 -15.04
CA LEU A 138 10.06 -7.97 -15.35
C LEU A 138 9.90 -9.49 -15.18
N MET A 139 8.84 -9.94 -14.50
CA MET A 139 8.65 -11.37 -14.22
C MET A 139 8.65 -12.22 -15.48
N ILE A 140 7.78 -11.89 -16.44
CA ILE A 140 7.65 -12.67 -17.67
C ILE A 140 8.82 -12.44 -18.65
N PRO A 141 9.19 -11.18 -19.00
CA PRO A 141 10.18 -10.96 -20.05
C PRO A 141 11.64 -11.18 -19.60
N VAL A 142 11.93 -11.15 -18.30
CA VAL A 142 13.31 -11.20 -17.81
C VAL A 142 13.52 -12.38 -16.85
N ILE A 143 12.73 -12.46 -15.79
CA ILE A 143 12.99 -13.43 -14.71
C ILE A 143 12.71 -14.85 -15.16
N LEU A 144 11.53 -15.13 -15.75
CA LEU A 144 11.19 -16.47 -16.21
C LEU A 144 12.18 -17.05 -17.22
N PRO A 145 12.66 -16.32 -18.24
CA PRO A 145 13.72 -16.81 -19.12
C PRO A 145 15.03 -17.14 -18.40
N LEU A 146 15.43 -16.33 -17.39
CA LEU A 146 16.65 -16.57 -16.62
C LEU A 146 16.58 -17.83 -15.75
N VAL A 147 15.37 -18.23 -15.34
CA VAL A 147 15.15 -19.44 -14.52
C VAL A 147 14.53 -20.60 -15.31
N HIS A 148 14.72 -20.62 -16.62
CA HIS A 148 14.26 -21.68 -17.53
C HIS A 148 12.74 -21.94 -17.47
N GLY A 149 11.95 -20.90 -17.22
CA GLY A 149 10.50 -20.94 -17.15
C GLY A 149 9.90 -21.42 -15.81
N SER A 150 10.72 -21.75 -14.80
CA SER A 150 10.21 -22.15 -13.49
C SER A 150 9.61 -20.95 -12.75
N TRP A 151 8.32 -21.00 -12.47
CA TRP A 151 7.63 -19.98 -11.69
C TRP A 151 8.09 -19.97 -10.22
N GLU A 152 8.45 -21.14 -9.66
CA GLU A 152 8.95 -21.27 -8.29
C GLU A 152 10.28 -20.52 -8.12
N LEU A 153 11.25 -20.79 -9.00
CA LEU A 153 12.52 -20.06 -8.99
C LEU A 153 12.31 -18.58 -9.30
N GLY A 154 11.38 -18.27 -10.21
CA GLY A 154 10.99 -16.89 -10.52
C GLY A 154 10.55 -16.11 -9.30
N ILE A 155 9.69 -16.67 -8.45
CA ILE A 155 9.27 -16.07 -7.18
C ILE A 155 10.46 -15.96 -6.20
N ALA A 156 11.28 -17.03 -6.10
CA ALA A 156 12.40 -17.06 -5.16
C ALA A 156 13.47 -16.00 -5.49
N VAL A 157 13.76 -15.73 -6.75
CA VAL A 157 14.75 -14.73 -7.21
C VAL A 157 14.40 -13.35 -6.68
N TRP A 158 13.12 -12.98 -6.58
CA TRP A 158 12.70 -11.69 -6.02
C TRP A 158 13.00 -11.52 -4.52
N SER A 159 13.38 -12.59 -3.83
CA SER A 159 13.84 -12.51 -2.43
C SER A 159 15.27 -12.00 -2.31
N ILE A 160 16.09 -12.07 -3.36
CA ILE A 160 17.48 -11.61 -3.37
C ILE A 160 17.58 -10.11 -3.06
N PRO A 161 16.91 -9.20 -3.79
CA PRO A 161 16.97 -7.76 -3.47
C PRO A 161 16.41 -7.45 -2.08
N VAL A 162 15.47 -8.23 -1.57
CA VAL A 162 14.93 -8.07 -0.21
C VAL A 162 15.98 -8.44 0.84
N ALA A 163 16.69 -9.58 0.67
CA ALA A 163 17.78 -9.99 1.55
C ALA A 163 18.93 -8.97 1.53
N ILE A 164 19.33 -8.50 0.35
CA ILE A 164 20.33 -7.42 0.21
C ILE A 164 19.89 -6.18 1.00
N THR A 165 18.62 -5.78 0.86
CA THR A 165 18.08 -4.62 1.59
C THR A 165 18.12 -4.84 3.10
N ALA A 166 17.80 -6.06 3.58
CA ALA A 166 17.87 -6.40 4.99
C ALA A 166 19.30 -6.26 5.53
N VAL A 167 20.29 -6.76 4.78
CA VAL A 167 21.72 -6.63 5.09
C VAL A 167 22.15 -5.16 5.11
N LEU A 168 21.80 -4.39 4.08
CA LEU A 168 22.11 -2.96 4.01
C LEU A 168 21.53 -2.19 5.20
N VAL A 169 20.27 -2.44 5.56
CA VAL A 169 19.66 -1.83 6.74
C VAL A 169 20.37 -2.27 8.03
N ALA A 170 20.80 -3.53 8.14
CA ALA A 170 21.46 -4.03 9.33
C ALA A 170 22.84 -3.39 9.53
N PHE A 171 23.64 -3.21 8.47
CA PHE A 171 25.01 -2.73 8.58
C PHE A 171 25.18 -1.22 8.45
N PHE A 172 24.37 -0.56 7.60
CA PHE A 172 24.58 0.85 7.24
C PHE A 172 23.64 1.82 7.97
N THR A 173 22.73 1.34 8.82
CA THR A 173 21.89 2.25 9.60
C THR A 173 22.36 2.34 11.04
N GLU A 174 22.44 3.58 11.57
CA GLU A 174 22.86 3.82 12.94
C GLU A 174 21.94 3.16 13.96
N HIS A 175 22.56 2.62 15.00
CA HIS A 175 21.89 2.11 16.18
C HIS A 175 21.55 3.30 17.10
N ARG A 176 20.60 4.15 16.69
CA ARG A 176 20.06 5.14 17.63
C ARG A 176 19.25 4.37 18.66
N GLN A 177 19.67 4.49 19.92
CA GLN A 177 18.89 3.95 21.03
C GLN A 177 17.46 4.50 20.93
N PRO A 178 16.41 3.71 21.17
CA PRO A 178 15.06 4.22 21.29
C PRO A 178 15.10 5.38 22.29
N VAL A 179 14.52 6.52 21.89
CA VAL A 179 14.30 7.62 22.86
C VAL A 179 13.54 6.98 24.01
N GLU A 180 14.19 6.95 25.19
CA GLU A 180 13.64 6.36 26.39
C GLU A 180 12.43 7.16 26.86
N ALA A 181 11.29 6.79 26.38
CA ALA A 181 10.03 6.95 27.07
C ALA A 181 9.14 5.78 26.60
N ARG A 182 9.57 4.56 26.93
CA ARG A 182 8.67 3.41 26.94
C ARG A 182 7.62 3.65 28.01
N ARG A 183 6.59 4.43 27.67
CA ARG A 183 5.34 4.40 28.43
C ARG A 183 4.84 2.98 28.31
N ALA A 184 4.96 2.24 29.41
CA ALA A 184 4.51 0.86 29.47
C ALA A 184 3.07 0.76 28.91
N GLY A 185 2.85 -0.08 27.89
CA GLY A 185 1.52 -0.49 27.46
C GLY A 185 0.93 0.17 26.19
N GLN A 186 1.57 1.12 25.53
CA GLN A 186 0.93 1.82 24.40
C GLN A 186 1.42 1.35 23.00
N TRP A 187 1.15 0.11 22.66
CA TRP A 187 1.35 -0.41 21.29
C TRP A 187 0.03 -0.50 20.50
N TRP A 188 -1.11 -0.57 21.21
CA TRP A 188 -2.44 -0.68 20.63
C TRP A 188 -2.87 0.66 20.03
N PRO A 189 -3.40 0.70 18.80
CA PRO A 189 -3.92 1.92 18.21
C PRO A 189 -4.99 2.55 19.08
N ASP A 190 -5.02 3.86 19.13
CA ASP A 190 -6.08 4.58 19.81
C ASP A 190 -7.32 4.68 18.94
N TRP A 191 -8.19 3.69 19.08
CA TRP A 191 -9.45 3.64 18.35
C TRP A 191 -10.49 4.66 18.81
N GLN A 192 -10.29 5.31 19.95
CA GLN A 192 -11.14 6.39 20.45
C GLN A 192 -10.70 7.73 19.88
N GLU A 193 -9.48 7.81 19.39
CA GLU A 193 -8.97 9.04 18.81
C GLU A 193 -9.51 9.27 17.40
N ARG A 194 -10.25 10.38 17.23
CA ARG A 194 -10.83 10.79 15.94
C ARG A 194 -9.80 10.87 14.83
N GLN A 195 -8.56 11.25 15.14
CA GLN A 195 -7.48 11.38 14.17
C GLN A 195 -7.12 10.05 13.51
N THR A 196 -7.09 8.94 14.26
CA THR A 196 -6.83 7.58 13.73
C THR A 196 -7.86 7.22 12.65
N TRP A 197 -9.15 7.45 12.91
CA TRP A 197 -10.21 7.17 11.96
C TRP A 197 -10.19 8.12 10.77
N HIS A 198 -10.00 9.43 10.99
CA HIS A 198 -9.95 10.40 9.90
C HIS A 198 -8.83 10.09 8.91
N LEU A 199 -7.61 9.86 9.39
CA LEU A 199 -6.47 9.56 8.53
C LEU A 199 -6.59 8.16 7.89
N GLY A 200 -7.07 7.18 8.65
CA GLY A 200 -7.30 5.83 8.14
C GLY A 200 -8.34 5.79 7.03
N LEU A 201 -9.47 6.49 7.21
CA LEU A 201 -10.51 6.58 6.19
C LEU A 201 -10.08 7.43 4.99
N LEU A 202 -9.37 8.56 5.20
CA LEU A 202 -8.81 9.34 4.10
C LEU A 202 -7.91 8.48 3.20
N LEU A 203 -7.00 7.72 3.80
CA LEU A 203 -6.14 6.81 3.06
C LEU A 203 -6.94 5.68 2.41
N GLY A 204 -7.87 5.07 3.16
CA GLY A 204 -8.65 3.92 2.72
C GLY A 204 -9.59 4.22 1.57
N LEU A 205 -10.31 5.34 1.64
CA LEU A 205 -11.21 5.78 0.56
C LEU A 205 -10.43 6.12 -0.71
N GLY A 206 -9.23 6.73 -0.58
CA GLY A 206 -8.32 6.93 -1.70
C GLY A 206 -7.82 5.62 -2.33
N GLN A 207 -7.58 4.59 -1.52
CA GLN A 207 -7.17 3.27 -2.01
C GLN A 207 -8.26 2.57 -2.83
N ILE A 208 -9.54 2.81 -2.53
CA ILE A 208 -10.66 2.29 -3.33
C ILE A 208 -10.57 2.77 -4.78
N ALA A 209 -10.11 4.02 -5.02
CA ALA A 209 -9.91 4.59 -6.35
C ALA A 209 -8.90 3.81 -7.21
N TYR A 210 -7.96 3.10 -6.60
CA TYR A 210 -6.98 2.24 -7.28
C TYR A 210 -7.46 0.78 -7.38
N TRP A 211 -7.94 0.21 -6.27
CA TRP A 211 -8.23 -1.22 -6.21
C TRP A 211 -9.49 -1.62 -6.98
N VAL A 212 -10.51 -0.76 -7.04
CA VAL A 212 -11.75 -1.05 -7.78
C VAL A 212 -11.51 -1.09 -9.29
N PRO A 213 -10.87 -0.08 -9.93
CA PRO A 213 -10.55 -0.17 -11.35
C PRO A 213 -9.60 -1.33 -11.67
N ASN A 214 -8.62 -1.61 -10.80
CA ASN A 214 -7.71 -2.73 -11.00
C ASN A 214 -8.43 -4.08 -11.05
N ALA A 215 -9.49 -4.22 -10.25
CA ALA A 215 -10.29 -5.45 -10.21
C ALA A 215 -11.25 -5.58 -11.41
N PHE A 216 -11.86 -4.48 -11.87
CA PHE A 216 -13.03 -4.57 -12.76
C PHE A 216 -12.85 -3.98 -14.15
N VAL A 217 -11.81 -3.19 -14.44
CA VAL A 217 -11.66 -2.55 -15.74
C VAL A 217 -11.54 -3.56 -16.90
N ALA A 218 -10.89 -4.70 -16.65
CA ALA A 218 -10.74 -5.75 -17.66
C ALA A 218 -12.09 -6.36 -18.04
N ASP A 219 -12.87 -6.78 -17.04
CA ASP A 219 -14.19 -7.38 -17.27
C ASP A 219 -15.20 -6.37 -17.80
N TYR A 220 -15.12 -5.12 -17.35
CA TYR A 220 -15.93 -4.01 -17.88
C TYR A 220 -15.69 -3.80 -19.37
N LEU A 221 -14.43 -3.67 -19.79
CA LEU A 221 -14.08 -3.47 -21.21
C LEU A 221 -14.41 -4.70 -22.07
N LYS A 222 -14.19 -5.91 -21.53
CA LYS A 222 -14.58 -7.15 -22.19
C LYS A 222 -16.10 -7.24 -22.39
N SER A 223 -16.86 -6.92 -21.36
CA SER A 223 -18.34 -6.91 -21.43
C SER A 223 -18.89 -5.82 -22.37
N ALA A 224 -18.16 -4.72 -22.53
CA ALA A 224 -18.46 -3.66 -23.50
C ALA A 224 -18.06 -4.02 -24.95
N GLY A 225 -17.43 -5.18 -25.19
CA GLY A 225 -16.98 -5.62 -26.51
C GLY A 225 -15.67 -4.99 -26.99
N HIS A 226 -14.87 -4.42 -26.08
CA HIS A 226 -13.64 -3.67 -26.38
C HIS A 226 -12.41 -4.19 -25.60
N PRO A 227 -12.06 -5.49 -25.72
CA PRO A 227 -10.93 -6.06 -25.00
C PRO A 227 -9.55 -5.48 -25.41
N GLU A 228 -9.47 -4.85 -26.59
CA GLU A 228 -8.25 -4.20 -27.09
C GLU A 228 -7.74 -3.07 -26.20
N TYR A 229 -8.61 -2.43 -25.40
CA TYR A 229 -8.22 -1.34 -24.49
C TYR A 229 -7.80 -1.81 -23.09
N ILE A 230 -7.93 -3.11 -22.76
CA ILE A 230 -7.61 -3.64 -21.42
C ILE A 230 -6.15 -3.39 -21.05
N ALA A 231 -5.23 -3.80 -21.92
CA ALA A 231 -3.80 -3.67 -21.65
C ALA A 231 -3.38 -2.21 -21.47
N ALA A 232 -3.85 -1.32 -22.33
CA ALA A 232 -3.56 0.11 -22.23
C ALA A 232 -4.12 0.73 -20.95
N SER A 233 -5.34 0.34 -20.54
CA SER A 233 -6.02 0.85 -19.35
C SER A 233 -5.30 0.42 -18.06
N LEU A 234 -4.95 -0.86 -17.93
CA LEU A 234 -4.21 -1.38 -16.78
C LEU A 234 -2.78 -0.82 -16.71
N THR A 235 -2.12 -0.69 -17.86
CA THR A 235 -0.78 -0.09 -17.92
C THR A 235 -0.84 1.37 -17.49
N SER A 236 -1.80 2.14 -17.98
CA SER A 236 -1.98 3.55 -17.64
C SER A 236 -2.30 3.73 -16.15
N LEU A 237 -3.19 2.90 -15.59
CA LEU A 237 -3.52 2.88 -14.17
C LEU A 237 -2.28 2.71 -13.28
N ASN A 238 -1.39 1.80 -13.65
CA ASN A 238 -0.20 1.49 -12.86
C ASN A 238 0.96 2.48 -13.13
N ALA A 239 1.21 2.86 -14.38
CA ALA A 239 2.30 3.76 -14.73
C ALA A 239 2.09 5.19 -14.19
N ALA A 240 0.85 5.68 -14.17
CA ALA A 240 0.53 7.03 -13.70
C ALA A 240 0.76 7.24 -12.19
N GLN A 241 0.94 6.19 -11.43
CA GLN A 241 1.32 6.26 -10.01
C GLN A 241 2.72 6.88 -9.81
N ILE A 242 3.64 6.65 -10.75
CA ILE A 242 5.02 7.14 -10.63
C ILE A 242 5.08 8.68 -10.66
N PRO A 243 4.54 9.38 -11.68
CA PRO A 243 4.56 10.84 -11.69
C PRO A 243 3.82 11.44 -10.47
N ALA A 244 2.76 10.82 -9.96
CA ALA A 244 2.09 11.29 -8.75
C ALA A 244 3.04 11.31 -7.54
N SER A 245 3.78 10.22 -7.32
CA SER A 245 4.77 10.14 -6.23
C SER A 245 5.91 11.14 -6.38
N LEU A 246 6.39 11.38 -7.60
CA LEU A 246 7.44 12.33 -7.90
C LEU A 246 6.97 13.78 -7.68
N ILE A 247 5.74 14.13 -8.03
CA ILE A 247 5.15 15.46 -7.79
C ILE A 247 5.08 15.73 -6.28
N VAL A 248 4.62 14.79 -5.48
CA VAL A 248 4.59 14.96 -4.01
C VAL A 248 6.01 15.10 -3.44
N ALA A 249 6.98 14.34 -3.98
CA ALA A 249 8.39 14.45 -3.58
C ALA A 249 9.02 15.81 -3.93
N ALA A 250 8.68 16.34 -5.10
CA ALA A 250 9.23 17.62 -5.60
C ALA A 250 8.60 18.85 -4.91
N LEU A 251 7.31 18.76 -4.55
CA LEU A 251 6.52 19.88 -4.06
C LEU A 251 5.94 19.67 -2.63
N PRO A 252 6.70 19.11 -1.66
CA PRO A 252 6.13 18.73 -0.36
C PRO A 252 5.61 19.93 0.43
N ARG A 253 6.24 21.12 0.30
CA ARG A 253 5.82 22.33 1.02
C ARG A 253 4.47 22.86 0.54
N LEU A 254 4.11 22.62 -0.72
CA LEU A 254 2.85 23.05 -1.30
C LEU A 254 1.71 22.04 -1.01
N LEU A 255 2.03 20.75 -0.94
CA LEU A 255 1.06 19.68 -0.97
C LEU A 255 0.82 19.04 0.42
N VAL A 256 1.90 18.75 1.16
CA VAL A 256 1.79 18.03 2.44
C VAL A 256 1.22 18.93 3.53
N GLN A 257 0.37 18.39 4.38
CA GLN A 257 -0.38 19.10 5.43
C GLN A 257 -1.30 20.24 4.91
N LYS A 258 -1.74 20.13 3.66
CA LYS A 258 -2.75 21.02 3.07
C LYS A 258 -4.00 20.24 2.74
N ARG A 259 -5.17 20.88 2.86
CA ARG A 259 -6.47 20.25 2.54
C ARG A 259 -6.77 20.30 1.04
N TRP A 260 -6.40 21.39 0.36
CA TRP A 260 -6.75 21.63 -1.04
C TRP A 260 -6.27 20.52 -2.00
N PRO A 261 -5.08 19.88 -1.83
CA PRO A 261 -4.69 18.80 -2.73
C PRO A 261 -5.59 17.59 -2.59
N MET A 262 -6.01 17.26 -1.35
CA MET A 262 -6.91 16.14 -1.08
C MET A 262 -8.32 16.39 -1.61
N LEU A 263 -8.81 17.65 -1.53
CA LEU A 263 -10.09 18.06 -2.10
C LEU A 263 -10.07 17.97 -3.63
N LEU A 264 -9.01 18.49 -4.26
CA LEU A 264 -8.83 18.43 -5.71
C LEU A 264 -8.75 16.97 -6.18
N ASP A 265 -8.02 16.14 -5.44
CA ASP A 265 -7.84 14.72 -5.75
C ASP A 265 -9.16 13.95 -5.65
N GLY A 266 -9.97 14.22 -4.61
CA GLY A 266 -11.32 13.66 -4.50
C GLY A 266 -12.22 14.02 -5.69
N ALA A 267 -12.17 15.28 -6.14
CA ALA A 267 -12.91 15.71 -7.33
C ALA A 267 -12.39 15.01 -8.59
N LEU A 268 -11.07 14.82 -8.70
CA LEU A 268 -10.44 14.14 -9.84
C LEU A 268 -10.80 12.66 -9.88
N ILE A 269 -10.81 11.96 -8.75
CA ILE A 269 -11.25 10.56 -8.65
C ILE A 269 -12.72 10.43 -9.07
N ALA A 270 -13.60 11.30 -8.54
CA ALA A 270 -15.02 11.26 -8.88
C ALA A 270 -15.23 11.51 -10.37
N ALA A 271 -14.61 12.55 -10.94
CA ALA A 271 -14.67 12.85 -12.36
C ALA A 271 -14.15 11.70 -13.23
N SER A 272 -13.03 11.06 -12.80
CA SER A 272 -12.44 9.94 -13.54
C SER A 272 -13.31 8.69 -13.50
N GLY A 273 -13.91 8.38 -12.35
CA GLY A 273 -14.86 7.26 -12.21
C GLY A 273 -16.11 7.46 -13.05
N ILE A 274 -16.67 8.68 -13.04
CA ILE A 274 -17.82 9.05 -13.92
C ILE A 274 -17.39 8.98 -15.38
N GLY A 275 -16.26 9.59 -15.75
CA GLY A 275 -15.73 9.59 -17.10
C GLY A 275 -15.54 8.17 -17.66
N LEU A 276 -15.02 7.26 -16.86
CA LEU A 276 -14.84 5.85 -17.25
C LEU A 276 -16.18 5.17 -17.62
N ILE A 277 -17.28 5.55 -16.96
CA ILE A 277 -18.60 4.96 -17.18
C ILE A 277 -19.32 5.59 -18.40
N ILE A 278 -19.22 6.92 -18.58
CA ILE A 278 -20.07 7.64 -19.53
C ILE A 278 -19.40 7.93 -20.88
N THR A 279 -18.06 7.84 -20.97
CA THR A 279 -17.34 8.12 -22.21
C THR A 279 -17.10 6.85 -23.04
N PRO A 280 -16.85 6.98 -24.35
CA PRO A 280 -16.48 5.83 -25.18
C PRO A 280 -15.25 5.08 -24.64
N PRO A 281 -15.18 3.74 -24.81
CA PRO A 281 -14.11 2.88 -24.29
C PRO A 281 -12.68 3.27 -24.71
N VAL A 282 -12.52 3.99 -25.82
CA VAL A 282 -11.22 4.53 -26.27
C VAL A 282 -10.57 5.46 -25.22
N PHE A 283 -11.36 6.11 -24.37
CA PHE A 283 -10.88 6.98 -23.28
C PHE A 283 -10.59 6.22 -21.97
N ALA A 284 -10.83 4.90 -21.92
CA ALA A 284 -10.65 4.12 -20.70
C ALA A 284 -9.22 4.21 -20.15
N ALA A 285 -8.20 4.14 -21.01
CA ALA A 285 -6.81 4.29 -20.60
C ALA A 285 -6.49 5.66 -19.97
N PHE A 286 -7.10 6.74 -20.49
CA PHE A 286 -6.96 8.08 -19.92
C PHE A 286 -7.57 8.17 -18.52
N TRP A 287 -8.81 7.70 -18.33
CA TRP A 287 -9.49 7.74 -17.04
C TRP A 287 -8.84 6.81 -16.02
N CYS A 288 -8.41 5.63 -16.44
CA CYS A 288 -7.63 4.71 -15.60
C CYS A 288 -6.30 5.34 -15.15
N GLY A 289 -5.61 6.05 -16.06
CA GLY A 289 -4.40 6.78 -15.72
C GLY A 289 -4.64 7.85 -14.65
N LEU A 290 -5.73 8.61 -14.77
CA LEU A 290 -6.09 9.60 -13.75
C LEU A 290 -6.45 8.95 -12.41
N LEU A 291 -7.16 7.81 -12.41
CA LEU A 291 -7.47 7.05 -11.18
C LEU A 291 -6.21 6.51 -10.53
N GLY A 292 -5.27 5.97 -11.31
CA GLY A 292 -3.98 5.50 -10.79
C GLY A 292 -3.12 6.63 -10.24
N PHE A 293 -3.07 7.76 -10.95
CA PHE A 293 -2.39 8.97 -10.48
C PHE A 293 -2.95 9.44 -9.14
N SER A 294 -4.28 9.59 -9.05
CA SER A 294 -4.96 10.06 -7.85
C SER A 294 -4.79 9.08 -6.68
N GLY A 295 -4.99 7.78 -6.92
CA GLY A 295 -4.78 6.76 -5.88
C GLY A 295 -3.39 6.82 -5.27
N ALA A 296 -2.34 6.98 -6.09
CA ALA A 296 -0.98 7.15 -5.60
C ALA A 296 -0.73 8.51 -4.96
N PHE A 297 -1.30 9.58 -5.51
CA PHE A 297 -1.15 10.94 -4.98
C PHE A 297 -1.68 11.03 -3.55
N ILE A 298 -2.91 10.60 -3.31
CA ILE A 298 -3.50 10.59 -1.96
C ILE A 298 -2.78 9.62 -1.03
N PHE A 299 -2.32 8.47 -1.55
CA PHE A 299 -1.54 7.50 -0.79
C PHE A 299 -0.25 8.11 -0.23
N VAL A 300 0.56 8.73 -1.09
CA VAL A 300 1.84 9.34 -0.68
C VAL A 300 1.63 10.52 0.27
N LEU A 301 0.61 11.37 0.02
CA LEU A 301 0.26 12.47 0.92
C LEU A 301 -0.10 11.97 2.32
N ASN A 302 -0.95 10.96 2.42
CA ASN A 302 -1.40 10.43 3.70
C ASN A 302 -0.30 9.67 4.45
N LEU A 303 0.60 8.98 3.75
CA LEU A 303 1.75 8.32 4.39
C LEU A 303 2.71 9.30 5.07
N ALA A 304 2.75 10.55 4.63
CA ALA A 304 3.56 11.59 5.26
C ALA A 304 2.93 12.16 6.55
N LEU A 305 1.64 11.95 6.80
CA LEU A 305 0.93 12.57 7.91
C LEU A 305 1.26 11.95 9.29
N PRO A 306 1.30 10.62 9.49
CA PRO A 306 1.62 10.05 10.79
C PRO A 306 2.92 10.58 11.41
N PRO A 307 4.07 10.59 10.70
CA PRO A 307 5.32 11.11 11.26
C PRO A 307 5.33 12.64 11.46
N LEU A 308 4.35 13.37 10.88
CA LEU A 308 4.20 14.82 11.05
C LEU A 308 3.19 15.20 12.13
N LEU A 309 2.26 14.32 12.47
CA LEU A 309 1.14 14.60 13.36
C LEU A 309 1.23 13.89 14.72
N ALA A 310 2.03 12.83 14.83
CA ALA A 310 2.26 12.10 16.08
C ALA A 310 3.65 12.38 16.66
N ALA A 311 3.80 12.15 17.97
CA ALA A 311 5.11 12.11 18.61
C ALA A 311 5.92 10.92 18.07
N PRO A 312 7.25 11.00 17.95
CA PRO A 312 8.07 9.94 17.34
C PRO A 312 7.85 8.55 17.94
N GLU A 313 7.56 8.47 19.23
CA GLU A 313 7.23 7.25 19.97
C GLU A 313 5.87 6.65 19.62
N ASP A 314 4.90 7.47 19.18
CA ASP A 314 3.53 7.06 18.87
C ASP A 314 3.28 6.84 17.37
N VAL A 315 4.23 7.20 16.49
CA VAL A 315 4.06 7.09 15.02
C VAL A 315 3.70 5.66 14.59
N HIS A 316 4.33 4.64 15.16
CA HIS A 316 4.08 3.24 14.81
C HIS A 316 2.63 2.83 15.16
N ARG A 317 2.13 3.27 16.30
CA ARG A 317 0.78 3.00 16.81
C ARG A 317 -0.28 3.68 15.94
N LEU A 318 -0.10 4.98 15.64
CA LEU A 318 -0.99 5.71 14.75
C LEU A 318 -0.96 5.11 13.34
N SER A 319 0.22 4.82 12.79
CA SER A 319 0.36 4.20 11.47
C SER A 319 -0.31 2.83 11.39
N ALA A 320 -0.18 2.00 12.42
CA ALA A 320 -0.83 0.69 12.46
C ALA A 320 -2.35 0.81 12.39
N GLY A 321 -2.95 1.74 13.15
CA GLY A 321 -4.39 2.00 13.09
C GLY A 321 -4.83 2.50 11.72
N ILE A 322 -4.09 3.46 11.14
CA ILE A 322 -4.35 3.98 9.80
C ILE A 322 -4.29 2.86 8.75
N PHE A 323 -3.27 2.00 8.79
CA PHE A 323 -3.13 0.91 7.83
C PHE A 323 -4.22 -0.15 7.99
N SER A 324 -4.60 -0.51 9.23
CA SER A 324 -5.71 -1.44 9.46
C SER A 324 -7.01 -0.94 8.82
N ILE A 325 -7.37 0.33 9.03
CA ILE A 325 -8.56 0.93 8.43
C ILE A 325 -8.42 0.98 6.91
N SER A 326 -7.29 1.49 6.42
CA SER A 326 -7.06 1.70 5.00
C SER A 326 -7.09 0.40 4.18
N TYR A 327 -6.39 -0.64 4.62
CA TYR A 327 -6.39 -1.91 3.90
C TYR A 327 -7.71 -2.68 4.05
N THR A 328 -8.47 -2.44 5.12
CA THR A 328 -9.85 -2.91 5.21
C THR A 328 -10.71 -2.26 4.12
N CYS A 329 -10.61 -0.97 3.90
CA CYS A 329 -11.29 -0.29 2.81
C CYS A 329 -10.83 -0.79 1.44
N ALA A 330 -9.52 -0.98 1.24
CA ALA A 330 -8.93 -1.51 0.02
C ALA A 330 -9.46 -2.92 -0.33
N PHE A 331 -9.69 -3.75 0.69
CA PHE A 331 -10.28 -5.07 0.53
C PHE A 331 -11.79 -5.02 0.26
N LEU A 332 -12.51 -4.19 1.03
CA LEU A 332 -13.98 -4.09 0.92
C LEU A 332 -14.43 -3.37 -0.36
N GLY A 333 -13.64 -2.42 -0.87
CA GLY A 333 -13.99 -1.64 -2.05
C GLY A 333 -14.36 -2.49 -3.27
N PRO A 334 -13.49 -3.40 -3.75
CA PRO A 334 -13.82 -4.32 -4.83
C PRO A 334 -15.00 -5.26 -4.50
N LEU A 335 -15.12 -5.74 -3.25
CA LEU A 335 -16.26 -6.60 -2.86
C LEU A 335 -17.59 -5.87 -3.01
N VAL A 336 -17.65 -4.61 -2.57
CA VAL A 336 -18.86 -3.77 -2.75
C VAL A 336 -19.08 -3.48 -4.22
N GLY A 337 -18.02 -3.22 -5.00
CA GLY A 337 -18.11 -3.01 -6.45
C GLY A 337 -18.71 -4.20 -7.17
N GLY A 338 -18.25 -5.42 -6.87
CA GLY A 338 -18.79 -6.65 -7.41
C GLY A 338 -20.26 -6.86 -7.03
N ALA A 339 -20.60 -6.68 -5.75
CA ALA A 339 -21.98 -6.81 -5.28
C ALA A 339 -22.94 -5.82 -5.96
N VAL A 340 -22.49 -4.58 -6.21
CA VAL A 340 -23.30 -3.58 -6.94
C VAL A 340 -23.45 -3.98 -8.40
N TRP A 341 -22.41 -4.51 -9.04
CA TRP A 341 -22.51 -5.04 -10.39
C TRP A 341 -23.52 -6.19 -10.45
N ASP A 342 -23.39 -7.20 -9.59
CA ASP A 342 -24.29 -8.36 -9.54
C ASP A 342 -25.75 -7.94 -9.32
N ALA A 343 -25.99 -6.99 -8.42
CA ALA A 343 -27.33 -6.49 -8.10
C ALA A 343 -27.96 -5.66 -9.24
N THR A 344 -27.16 -4.94 -10.02
CA THR A 344 -27.66 -4.05 -11.08
C THR A 344 -27.64 -4.68 -12.47
N GLY A 345 -26.84 -5.73 -12.67
CA GLY A 345 -26.54 -6.31 -13.99
C GLY A 345 -25.79 -5.37 -14.94
N ARG A 346 -25.27 -4.24 -14.44
CA ARG A 346 -24.59 -3.22 -15.25
C ARG A 346 -23.09 -3.18 -14.92
N PRO A 347 -22.19 -3.55 -15.84
CA PRO A 347 -20.74 -3.61 -15.57
C PRO A 347 -20.17 -2.29 -15.03
N GLY A 348 -20.58 -1.14 -15.57
CA GLY A 348 -20.11 0.18 -15.12
C GLY A 348 -20.47 0.52 -13.67
N SER A 349 -21.48 -0.12 -13.09
CA SER A 349 -21.86 0.13 -11.69
C SER A 349 -20.81 -0.36 -10.67
N ALA A 350 -19.90 -1.24 -11.06
CA ALA A 350 -18.78 -1.67 -10.23
C ALA A 350 -17.88 -0.49 -9.78
N PHE A 351 -17.85 0.62 -10.53
CA PHE A 351 -17.06 1.80 -10.21
C PHE A 351 -17.76 2.79 -9.26
N LEU A 352 -19.07 2.63 -8.99
CA LEU A 352 -19.82 3.52 -8.09
C LEU A 352 -19.20 3.62 -6.68
N PRO A 353 -18.71 2.53 -6.05
CA PRO A 353 -18.05 2.65 -4.75
C PRO A 353 -16.84 3.57 -4.77
N ALA A 354 -16.06 3.61 -5.85
CA ALA A 354 -14.91 4.52 -5.97
C ALA A 354 -15.36 5.99 -6.06
N ILE A 355 -16.47 6.26 -6.80
CA ILE A 355 -17.04 7.60 -6.92
C ILE A 355 -17.59 8.08 -5.58
N VAL A 356 -18.36 7.24 -4.87
CA VAL A 356 -18.89 7.55 -3.53
C VAL A 356 -17.76 7.77 -2.54
N ALA A 357 -16.74 6.88 -2.55
CA ALA A 357 -15.56 7.00 -1.71
C ALA A 357 -14.84 8.33 -1.94
N ALA A 358 -14.72 8.80 -3.19
CA ALA A 358 -14.09 10.07 -3.52
C ALA A 358 -14.83 11.27 -2.93
N VAL A 359 -16.16 11.28 -2.98
CA VAL A 359 -17.01 12.35 -2.39
C VAL A 359 -16.85 12.36 -0.86
N VAL A 360 -16.91 11.18 -0.23
CA VAL A 360 -16.73 11.06 1.23
C VAL A 360 -15.30 11.45 1.62
N MET A 361 -14.30 11.06 0.84
CA MET A 361 -12.90 11.45 1.06
C MET A 361 -12.73 12.98 0.99
N ALA A 362 -13.30 13.63 0.00
CA ALA A 362 -13.27 15.10 -0.11
C ALA A 362 -13.93 15.77 1.12
N TRP A 363 -15.08 15.26 1.56
CA TRP A 363 -15.73 15.75 2.78
C TRP A 363 -14.86 15.56 4.03
N LEU A 364 -14.23 14.39 4.22
CA LEU A 364 -13.31 14.14 5.30
C LEU A 364 -12.08 15.06 5.23
N ALA A 365 -11.52 15.29 4.04
CA ALA A 365 -10.39 16.19 3.83
C ALA A 365 -10.71 17.65 4.25
N ALA A 366 -11.97 18.09 4.06
CA ALA A 366 -12.42 19.41 4.50
C ALA A 366 -12.45 19.54 6.03
N THR A 367 -12.67 18.43 6.76
CA THR A 367 -12.86 18.41 8.22
C THR A 367 -11.61 17.98 9.00
N VAL A 368 -10.61 17.39 8.35
CA VAL A 368 -9.41 16.85 9.01
C VAL A 368 -8.57 17.96 9.68
N ASP A 369 -8.08 17.72 10.90
CA ASP A 369 -7.14 18.59 11.58
C ASP A 369 -5.70 18.19 11.28
N LEU A 370 -5.03 19.00 10.46
CA LEU A 370 -3.64 18.80 10.04
C LEU A 370 -2.62 19.59 10.89
N THR A 371 -3.07 20.23 11.99
CA THR A 371 -2.24 21.17 12.78
C THR A 371 -1.85 20.66 14.17
N ARG A 372 -2.32 19.48 14.57
CA ARG A 372 -2.27 18.99 15.96
C ARG A 372 -0.87 18.79 16.53
N ALA A 373 0.14 18.43 15.73
CA ALA A 373 1.53 18.27 16.18
C ALA A 373 2.16 19.57 16.70
N LYS A 374 1.73 20.72 16.16
CA LYS A 374 2.19 22.05 16.66
C LYS A 374 1.69 22.38 18.06
N ARG A 375 0.56 21.78 18.50
CA ARG A 375 0.01 21.99 19.86
C ARG A 375 0.70 21.11 20.92
N ALA A 376 1.05 19.86 20.58
CA ALA A 376 1.76 18.97 21.50
C ALA A 376 3.17 19.49 21.86
N SER A 377 3.87 20.08 20.88
CA SER A 377 5.20 20.71 21.09
C SER A 377 5.15 22.02 21.90
N ARG A 378 3.97 22.64 22.07
CA ARG A 378 3.78 23.90 22.81
C ARG A 378 3.18 23.71 24.21
N ALA A 379 2.85 22.49 24.62
CA ALA A 379 2.44 22.25 26.00
C ALA A 379 3.64 22.52 26.93
N PRO A 380 3.54 23.43 27.88
CA PRO A 380 4.62 23.69 28.84
C PRO A 380 4.89 22.40 29.61
N ALA A 381 6.16 22.04 29.74
CA ALA A 381 6.58 20.99 30.65
C ALA A 381 5.92 21.31 32.01
N ARG A 382 4.99 20.46 32.45
CA ARG A 382 4.48 20.55 33.82
C ARG A 382 5.69 20.35 34.72
N VAL A 383 6.19 21.45 35.29
CA VAL A 383 7.11 21.44 36.40
C VAL A 383 6.38 20.68 37.51
N MET A 384 6.80 19.43 37.76
CA MET A 384 6.45 18.75 38.99
C MET A 384 7.24 19.44 40.09
N VAL A 385 6.54 20.17 40.94
CA VAL A 385 7.03 20.61 42.24
C VAL A 385 6.83 19.47 43.21
#